data_571ed8fe20bd65323c1b0b4701da9012
#
_entry.id   571ed8fe20bd65323c1b0b4701da9012
#
_cell.length_a   1.000
_cell.length_b   1.000
_cell.length_c   1.000
_cell.angle_alpha   90.00
_cell.angle_beta   90.00
_cell.angle_gamma   90.00
#
_symmetry.space_group_name_H-M   'P 1'
#
loop_
_entity.id
_entity.type
_entity.pdbx_description
1 polymer ?
#
loop_
_entity_poly.entity_id
_entity_poly.type
_entity_poly.pdbx_seq_one_letter_code
_entity_poly.pdbx_strand_id
1 'polypeptide(L)'
;HWTKWMWNAIATYNLEIGKHRGDAMVGMELNREDDINFSGYKEDYSILTPDYMWPNAGSGTAQAYGSGEGYSLVSFFGKLNYTYDDKYLLSMTVRRDGSSRFGKNNRYATFPSFSLGWRLNREKFMQNLSWIDDLKVRGSWGQTGNQEISNIARYTIYVPNYGVTESGGQSYGTSYDIAGTNGGSILQSGFKRNQIGNDNIKWETTTQVNL
;
A
#
# COMPACT_ATOMS: atom_id res chain seq x y z
N HIS A 1 6.10 15.42 -8.02
CA HIS A 1 6.50 14.40 -9.00
C HIS A 1 6.12 13.03 -8.45
N TRP A 2 5.20 12.36 -9.13
CA TRP A 2 4.75 11.03 -8.78
C TRP A 2 5.29 10.03 -9.80
N THR A 3 5.90 8.95 -9.31
CA THR A 3 6.45 7.86 -10.12
C THR A 3 5.96 6.54 -9.59
N LYS A 4 5.43 5.70 -10.47
CA LYS A 4 5.05 4.33 -10.17
C LYS A 4 5.60 3.40 -11.23
N TRP A 5 6.26 2.33 -10.81
CA TRP A 5 6.65 1.26 -11.69
C TRP A 5 6.25 -0.10 -11.13
N MET A 6 5.96 -0.99 -12.02
CA MET A 6 5.61 -2.37 -11.71
C MET A 6 6.38 -3.29 -12.64
N TRP A 7 6.89 -4.36 -12.09
CA TRP A 7 7.47 -5.45 -12.83
C TRP A 7 6.86 -6.76 -12.37
N ASN A 8 6.50 -7.64 -13.31
CA ASN A 8 5.99 -8.96 -13.00
C ASN A 8 6.62 -10.02 -13.91
N ALA A 9 6.70 -11.24 -13.40
CA ALA A 9 7.07 -12.43 -14.14
C ALA A 9 6.09 -13.54 -13.74
N ILE A 10 5.51 -14.19 -14.75
CA ILE A 10 4.50 -15.22 -14.57
C ILE A 10 4.86 -16.41 -15.47
N ALA A 11 4.81 -17.61 -14.89
CA ALA A 11 4.89 -18.85 -15.62
C ALA A 11 3.59 -19.64 -15.43
N THR A 12 3.06 -20.16 -16.52
CA THR A 12 1.83 -20.96 -16.52
C THR A 12 2.09 -22.29 -17.20
N TYR A 13 1.58 -23.36 -16.62
CA TYR A 13 1.61 -24.70 -17.17
C TYR A 13 0.19 -25.24 -17.25
N ASN A 14 -0.18 -25.75 -18.44
CA ASN A 14 -1.49 -26.33 -18.70
C ASN A 14 -1.33 -27.84 -18.89
N LEU A 15 -2.22 -28.62 -18.30
CA LEU A 15 -2.26 -30.07 -18.38
C LEU A 15 -3.64 -30.51 -18.82
N GLU A 16 -3.70 -31.36 -19.83
CA GLU A 16 -4.94 -32.02 -20.26
C GLU A 16 -4.65 -33.48 -20.60
N ILE A 17 -5.15 -34.38 -19.76
CA ILE A 17 -4.96 -35.83 -19.93
C ILE A 17 -6.32 -36.52 -19.67
N GLY A 18 -6.99 -36.95 -20.73
CA GLY A 18 -8.27 -37.60 -20.66
C GLY A 18 -9.32 -36.73 -19.93
N LYS A 19 -9.75 -37.15 -18.74
CA LYS A 19 -10.74 -36.44 -17.93
C LYS A 19 -10.13 -35.38 -16.98
N HIS A 20 -8.83 -35.28 -16.95
CA HIS A 20 -8.09 -34.39 -16.07
C HIS A 20 -7.66 -33.14 -16.84
N ARG A 21 -8.13 -31.98 -16.41
CA ARG A 21 -7.68 -30.68 -16.89
C ARG A 21 -7.17 -29.88 -15.72
N GLY A 22 -6.04 -29.20 -15.91
CA GLY A 22 -5.48 -28.34 -14.89
C GLY A 22 -4.62 -27.27 -15.48
N ASP A 23 -4.54 -26.17 -14.79
CA ASP A 23 -3.55 -25.13 -14.99
C ASP A 23 -2.88 -24.77 -13.68
N ALA A 24 -1.60 -24.62 -13.72
CA ALA A 24 -0.79 -24.14 -12.61
C ALA A 24 -0.07 -22.86 -13.02
N MET A 25 -0.12 -21.86 -12.18
CA MET A 25 0.52 -20.58 -12.39
C MET A 25 1.38 -20.23 -11.18
N VAL A 26 2.58 -19.78 -11.41
CA VAL A 26 3.43 -19.17 -10.39
C VAL A 26 3.93 -17.83 -10.90
N GLY A 27 4.07 -16.87 -10.00
CA GLY A 27 4.54 -15.55 -10.40
C GLY A 27 5.08 -14.75 -9.24
N MET A 28 5.78 -13.69 -9.63
CA MET A 28 6.22 -12.65 -8.72
C MET A 28 5.89 -11.28 -9.30
N GLU A 29 5.67 -10.33 -8.41
CA GLU A 29 5.40 -8.94 -8.75
C GLU A 29 6.21 -8.02 -7.83
N LEU A 30 6.82 -7.01 -8.41
CA LEU A 30 7.47 -5.91 -7.71
C LEU A 30 6.74 -4.63 -8.07
N ASN A 31 6.38 -3.86 -7.07
CA ASN A 31 5.73 -2.56 -7.24
C ASN A 31 6.44 -1.54 -6.36
N ARG A 32 6.71 -0.37 -6.92
CA ARG A 32 7.24 0.77 -6.18
C ARG A 32 6.53 2.03 -6.60
N GLU A 33 6.22 2.84 -5.62
CA GLU A 33 5.60 4.14 -5.78
C GLU A 33 6.38 5.16 -4.96
N ASP A 34 6.79 6.24 -5.60
CA ASP A 34 7.49 7.37 -4.99
C ASP A 34 6.72 8.65 -5.34
N ASP A 35 6.43 9.46 -4.35
CA ASP A 35 5.85 10.79 -4.50
C ASP A 35 6.79 11.83 -3.91
N ILE A 36 7.22 12.77 -4.72
CA ILE A 36 8.08 13.87 -4.34
C ILE A 36 7.38 15.17 -4.67
N ASN A 37 7.10 15.95 -3.65
CA ASN A 37 6.52 17.28 -3.77
C ASN A 37 7.57 18.33 -3.49
N PHE A 38 7.63 19.32 -4.35
CA PHE A 38 8.43 20.53 -4.18
C PHE A 38 7.56 21.74 -4.50
N SER A 39 7.55 22.73 -3.62
CA SER A 39 6.86 24.00 -3.83
C SER A 39 7.74 25.16 -3.44
N GLY A 40 7.62 26.24 -4.19
CA GLY A 40 8.27 27.51 -3.91
C GLY A 40 7.22 28.61 -3.77
N TYR A 41 7.43 29.48 -2.82
CA TYR A 41 6.60 30.66 -2.61
C TYR A 41 7.47 31.92 -2.60
N LYS A 42 6.97 32.96 -3.22
CA LYS A 42 7.59 34.28 -3.24
C LYS A 42 6.50 35.33 -3.25
N GLU A 43 6.77 36.46 -2.64
CA GLU A 43 5.85 37.59 -2.54
C GLU A 43 6.50 38.91 -3.01
N ASP A 44 5.76 39.99 -2.92
CA ASP A 44 6.19 41.35 -3.30
C ASP A 44 6.55 41.48 -4.79
N TYR A 45 5.58 41.14 -5.64
CA TYR A 45 5.69 41.32 -7.08
C TYR A 45 5.31 42.75 -7.47
N SER A 46 6.20 43.40 -8.21
CA SER A 46 5.93 44.78 -8.73
C SER A 46 4.89 44.78 -9.84
N ILE A 47 4.72 43.67 -10.56
CA ILE A 47 3.76 43.50 -11.63
C ILE A 47 2.87 42.31 -11.32
N LEU A 48 1.56 42.56 -11.11
CA LEU A 48 0.59 41.52 -10.71
C LEU A 48 -0.15 40.93 -11.93
N THR A 49 0.61 40.53 -12.93
CA THR A 49 0.10 39.83 -14.11
C THR A 49 0.70 38.43 -14.15
N PRO A 50 -0.05 37.37 -14.38
CA PRO A 50 0.45 35.98 -14.33
C PRO A 50 1.74 35.72 -15.14
N ASP A 51 1.89 36.38 -16.27
CA ASP A 51 3.04 36.23 -17.17
C ASP A 51 4.36 36.72 -16.56
N TYR A 52 4.29 37.57 -15.53
CA TYR A 52 5.46 38.17 -14.86
C TYR A 52 5.64 37.69 -13.41
N MET A 53 4.72 36.88 -12.88
CA MET A 53 4.78 36.41 -11.50
C MET A 53 5.62 35.13 -11.35
N TRP A 54 6.83 35.17 -11.88
CA TRP A 54 7.80 34.10 -11.68
C TRP A 54 8.52 34.23 -10.33
N PRO A 55 8.90 33.13 -9.65
CA PRO A 55 9.53 33.19 -8.33
C PRO A 55 10.78 34.09 -8.24
N ASN A 56 11.49 34.27 -9.34
CA ASN A 56 12.67 35.15 -9.42
C ASN A 56 12.34 36.64 -9.58
N ALA A 57 11.11 37.00 -9.88
CA ALA A 57 10.65 38.38 -10.10
C ALA A 57 10.13 39.06 -8.82
N GLY A 58 9.80 38.29 -7.78
CA GLY A 58 9.38 38.83 -6.49
C GLY A 58 10.58 39.35 -5.67
N SER A 59 10.37 40.39 -4.88
CA SER A 59 11.40 41.01 -3.99
C SER A 59 11.33 40.51 -2.55
N GLY A 60 10.23 39.89 -2.14
CA GLY A 60 10.02 39.36 -0.78
C GLY A 60 10.85 38.13 -0.45
N THR A 61 10.71 37.61 0.74
CA THR A 61 11.44 36.42 1.19
C THR A 61 11.01 35.17 0.40
N ALA A 62 11.98 34.45 -0.17
CA ALA A 62 11.73 33.20 -0.82
C ALA A 62 11.52 32.10 0.22
N GLN A 63 10.49 31.29 0.05
CA GLN A 63 10.23 30.09 0.84
C GLN A 63 10.19 28.88 -0.09
N ALA A 64 10.81 27.80 0.35
CA ALA A 64 10.79 26.54 -0.39
C ALA A 64 10.40 25.42 0.55
N TYR A 65 9.55 24.55 0.08
CA TYR A 65 9.06 23.39 0.81
C TYR A 65 9.25 22.14 -0.03
N GLY A 66 9.63 21.07 0.61
CA GLY A 66 9.77 19.78 -0.03
C GLY A 66 9.34 18.66 0.88
N SER A 67 8.70 17.66 0.32
CA SER A 67 8.38 16.41 0.99
C SER A 67 8.49 15.26 0.02
N GLY A 68 8.79 14.08 0.54
CA GLY A 68 8.81 12.87 -0.27
C GLY A 68 8.40 11.68 0.55
N GLU A 69 7.60 10.82 -0.04
CA GLU A 69 7.23 9.55 0.53
C GLU A 69 7.17 8.48 -0.56
N GLY A 70 7.26 7.23 -0.14
CA GLY A 70 7.15 6.12 -1.08
C GLY A 70 7.02 4.80 -0.36
N TYR A 71 6.57 3.80 -1.09
CA TYR A 71 6.52 2.43 -0.60
C TYR A 71 6.90 1.43 -1.70
N SER A 72 7.26 0.24 -1.27
CA SER A 72 7.54 -0.89 -2.15
C SER A 72 6.74 -2.09 -1.69
N LEU A 73 6.24 -2.84 -2.67
CA LEU A 73 5.53 -4.09 -2.48
C LEU A 73 6.22 -5.18 -3.28
N VAL A 74 6.44 -6.33 -2.66
CA VAL A 74 6.89 -7.55 -3.34
C VAL A 74 5.88 -8.65 -3.08
N SER A 75 5.48 -9.35 -4.13
CA SER A 75 4.47 -10.39 -4.05
C SER A 75 4.95 -11.65 -4.75
N PHE A 76 4.75 -12.80 -4.11
CA PHE A 76 4.90 -14.12 -4.71
C PHE A 76 3.56 -14.80 -4.68
N PHE A 77 3.15 -15.39 -5.79
CA PHE A 77 1.85 -16.03 -5.87
C PHE A 77 1.91 -17.33 -6.67
N GLY A 78 1.03 -18.23 -6.28
CA GLY A 78 0.77 -19.47 -7.00
C GLY A 78 -0.71 -19.73 -7.07
N LYS A 79 -1.16 -20.26 -8.19
CA LYS A 79 -2.54 -20.64 -8.44
C LYS A 79 -2.57 -22.01 -9.10
N LEU A 80 -3.50 -22.85 -8.66
CA LEU A 80 -3.80 -24.14 -9.26
C LEU A 80 -5.31 -24.18 -9.52
N ASN A 81 -5.70 -24.44 -10.74
CA ASN A 81 -7.06 -24.83 -11.09
C ASN A 81 -7.02 -26.27 -11.58
N TYR A 82 -7.97 -27.04 -11.16
CA TYR A 82 -8.11 -28.44 -11.58
C TYR A 82 -9.57 -28.80 -11.79
N THR A 83 -9.81 -29.51 -12.87
CA THR A 83 -11.15 -29.99 -13.23
C THR A 83 -11.07 -31.48 -13.57
N TYR A 84 -11.95 -32.25 -12.96
CA TYR A 84 -12.09 -33.68 -13.25
C TYR A 84 -13.45 -33.97 -13.89
N ASP A 85 -13.41 -34.62 -15.06
CA ASP A 85 -14.58 -35.07 -15.85
C ASP A 85 -15.60 -33.94 -16.12
N ASP A 86 -15.12 -32.69 -16.20
CA ASP A 86 -15.97 -31.48 -16.27
C ASP A 86 -17.01 -31.32 -15.16
N LYS A 87 -16.91 -32.12 -14.08
CA LYS A 87 -17.85 -32.18 -12.96
C LYS A 87 -17.31 -31.52 -11.71
N TYR A 88 -16.10 -31.90 -11.32
CA TYR A 88 -15.50 -31.48 -10.07
C TYR A 88 -14.44 -30.43 -10.37
N LEU A 89 -14.57 -29.29 -9.72
CA LEU A 89 -13.68 -28.15 -9.90
C LEU A 89 -12.99 -27.82 -8.58
N LEU A 90 -11.68 -27.63 -8.64
CA LEU A 90 -10.87 -27.17 -7.53
C LEU A 90 -10.09 -25.93 -7.99
N SER A 91 -10.08 -24.88 -7.20
CA SER A 91 -9.17 -23.76 -7.36
C SER A 91 -8.47 -23.49 -6.04
N MET A 92 -7.17 -23.33 -6.10
CA MET A 92 -6.32 -22.99 -4.94
C MET A 92 -5.43 -21.82 -5.32
N THR A 93 -5.29 -20.86 -4.43
CA THR A 93 -4.38 -19.72 -4.60
C THR A 93 -3.64 -19.48 -3.30
N VAL A 94 -2.36 -19.21 -3.40
CA VAL A 94 -1.55 -18.74 -2.27
C VAL A 94 -0.81 -17.50 -2.74
N ARG A 95 -0.93 -16.41 -1.99
CA ARG A 95 -0.20 -15.17 -2.23
C ARG A 95 0.58 -14.79 -0.96
N ARG A 96 1.84 -14.46 -1.13
CA ARG A 96 2.69 -13.94 -0.07
C ARG A 96 3.17 -12.56 -0.45
N ASP A 97 2.73 -11.57 0.29
CA ASP A 97 3.01 -10.16 0.05
C ASP A 97 3.92 -9.59 1.13
N GLY A 98 4.88 -8.77 0.71
CA GLY A 98 5.78 -8.05 1.58
C GLY A 98 5.75 -6.56 1.28
N SER A 99 5.40 -5.73 2.28
CA SER A 99 5.29 -4.29 2.15
C SER A 99 6.30 -3.55 3.01
N SER A 100 6.91 -2.50 2.44
CA SER A 100 7.82 -1.62 3.17
C SER A 100 7.12 -0.77 4.24
N ARG A 101 5.80 -0.67 4.21
CA ARG A 101 4.99 0.06 5.21
C ARG A 101 5.07 -0.58 6.59
N PHE A 102 5.32 -1.90 6.64
CA PHE A 102 5.38 -2.67 7.88
C PHE A 102 6.81 -2.84 8.41
N GLY A 103 6.92 -3.03 9.71
CA GLY A 103 8.17 -3.30 10.39
C GLY A 103 8.82 -4.63 9.94
N LYS A 104 10.09 -4.81 10.26
CA LYS A 104 10.89 -5.95 9.81
C LYS A 104 10.25 -7.32 10.13
N ASN A 105 9.62 -7.43 11.30
CA ASN A 105 9.05 -8.69 11.78
C ASN A 105 7.69 -9.03 11.15
N ASN A 106 6.94 -8.05 10.67
CA ASN A 106 5.57 -8.20 10.13
C ASN A 106 5.46 -7.77 8.66
N ARG A 107 6.59 -7.63 7.98
CA ARG A 107 6.63 -7.16 6.60
C ARG A 107 5.89 -8.07 5.65
N TYR A 108 5.99 -9.38 5.85
CA TYR A 108 5.40 -10.39 4.99
C TYR A 108 4.16 -11.01 5.63
N ALA A 109 3.12 -11.19 4.82
CA ALA A 109 1.96 -11.99 5.17
C ALA A 109 1.59 -12.94 4.03
N THR A 110 0.90 -14.02 4.36
CA THR A 110 0.49 -15.04 3.39
C THR A 110 -1.02 -15.17 3.40
N PHE A 111 -1.62 -15.13 2.23
CA PHE A 111 -3.07 -15.13 2.00
C PHE A 111 -3.45 -16.33 1.14
N PRO A 112 -3.85 -17.44 1.77
CA PRO A 112 -4.37 -18.61 1.07
C PRO A 112 -5.85 -18.44 0.71
N SER A 113 -6.26 -19.08 -0.39
CA SER A 113 -7.67 -19.26 -0.73
C SER A 113 -7.87 -20.57 -1.46
N PHE A 114 -9.05 -21.15 -1.30
CA PHE A 114 -9.46 -22.33 -2.06
C PHE A 114 -10.95 -22.30 -2.34
N SER A 115 -11.35 -22.93 -3.44
CA SER A 115 -12.74 -23.14 -3.78
C SER A 115 -12.95 -24.54 -4.37
N LEU A 116 -14.09 -25.09 -4.05
CA LEU A 116 -14.59 -26.35 -4.63
C LEU A 116 -15.88 -26.05 -5.38
N GLY A 117 -16.04 -26.67 -6.53
CA GLY A 117 -17.26 -26.60 -7.32
C GLY A 117 -17.67 -27.97 -7.81
N TRP A 118 -18.97 -28.22 -7.83
CA TRP A 118 -19.55 -29.43 -8.34
C TRP A 118 -20.67 -29.11 -9.33
N ARG A 119 -20.49 -29.54 -10.57
CA ARG A 119 -21.52 -29.43 -11.62
C ARG A 119 -22.46 -30.63 -11.53
N LEU A 120 -23.54 -30.45 -10.84
CA LEU A 120 -24.58 -31.51 -10.62
C LEU A 120 -25.24 -31.91 -11.92
N ASN A 121 -25.50 -30.98 -12.83
CA ASN A 121 -26.13 -31.28 -14.12
C ASN A 121 -25.32 -32.25 -15.00
N ARG A 122 -24.03 -32.46 -14.73
CA ARG A 122 -23.16 -33.43 -15.43
C ARG A 122 -23.22 -34.82 -14.81
N GLU A 123 -23.91 -35.02 -13.66
CA GLU A 123 -24.02 -36.31 -13.02
C GLU A 123 -25.10 -37.20 -13.68
N LYS A 124 -24.85 -38.48 -13.64
CA LYS A 124 -25.76 -39.47 -14.26
C LYS A 124 -27.18 -39.38 -13.75
N PHE A 125 -27.36 -39.12 -12.45
CA PHE A 125 -28.69 -39.03 -11.81
C PHE A 125 -29.46 -37.77 -12.23
N MET A 126 -28.79 -36.75 -12.78
CA MET A 126 -29.43 -35.52 -13.27
C MET A 126 -29.76 -35.54 -14.75
N GLN A 127 -29.24 -36.50 -15.51
CA GLN A 127 -29.42 -36.57 -16.98
C GLN A 127 -30.89 -36.69 -17.43
N ASN A 128 -31.78 -37.19 -16.59
CA ASN A 128 -33.22 -37.32 -16.86
C ASN A 128 -34.02 -36.01 -16.60
N LEU A 129 -33.35 -34.96 -16.05
CA LEU A 129 -33.99 -33.69 -15.73
C LEU A 129 -33.67 -32.66 -16.82
N SER A 130 -34.30 -32.84 -17.99
CA SER A 130 -34.04 -32.02 -19.20
C SER A 130 -34.41 -30.55 -19.08
N TRP A 131 -35.06 -30.13 -17.99
CA TRP A 131 -35.41 -28.73 -17.73
C TRP A 131 -34.35 -27.99 -16.96
N ILE A 132 -33.25 -28.67 -16.54
CA ILE A 132 -32.10 -28.06 -15.87
C ILE A 132 -30.91 -28.03 -16.82
N ASP A 133 -30.60 -26.88 -17.36
CA ASP A 133 -29.47 -26.71 -18.30
C ASP A 133 -28.14 -26.64 -17.56
N ASP A 134 -28.02 -25.88 -16.47
CA ASP A 134 -26.85 -25.80 -15.63
C ASP A 134 -27.20 -25.73 -14.15
N LEU A 135 -26.60 -26.61 -13.35
CA LEU A 135 -26.71 -26.62 -11.90
C LEU A 135 -25.34 -26.88 -11.30
N LYS A 136 -24.80 -25.85 -10.62
CA LYS A 136 -23.51 -25.88 -9.98
C LYS A 136 -23.59 -25.45 -8.52
N VAL A 137 -23.07 -26.27 -7.64
CA VAL A 137 -22.83 -25.90 -6.24
C VAL A 137 -21.37 -25.60 -6.06
N ARG A 138 -21.05 -24.54 -5.32
CA ARG A 138 -19.67 -24.19 -5.02
C ARG A 138 -19.54 -23.67 -3.59
N GLY A 139 -18.42 -23.98 -2.97
CA GLY A 139 -18.00 -23.38 -1.71
C GLY A 139 -16.60 -22.81 -1.83
N SER A 140 -16.35 -21.72 -1.17
CA SER A 140 -15.02 -21.11 -1.14
C SER A 140 -14.69 -20.52 0.23
N TRP A 141 -13.41 -20.55 0.54
CA TRP A 141 -12.82 -19.92 1.70
C TRP A 141 -11.55 -19.19 1.25
N GLY A 142 -11.28 -18.03 1.82
CA GLY A 142 -10.07 -17.30 1.51
C GLY A 142 -9.77 -16.19 2.49
N GLN A 143 -8.51 -15.79 2.47
CA GLN A 143 -7.99 -14.65 3.21
C GLN A 143 -7.46 -13.60 2.25
N THR A 144 -7.72 -12.33 2.56
CA THR A 144 -7.15 -11.17 1.87
C THR A 144 -6.48 -10.26 2.87
N GLY A 145 -5.40 -9.60 2.43
CA GLY A 145 -4.66 -8.64 3.23
C GLY A 145 -4.93 -7.21 2.79
N ASN A 146 -4.96 -6.31 3.75
CA ASN A 146 -4.96 -4.87 3.51
C ASN A 146 -3.70 -4.24 4.10
N GLN A 147 -3.01 -3.41 3.31
CA GLN A 147 -1.80 -2.67 3.69
C GLN A 147 -2.02 -1.15 3.77
N GLU A 148 -3.26 -0.67 3.62
CA GLU A 148 -3.55 0.77 3.58
C GLU A 148 -3.34 1.42 4.94
N ILE A 149 -2.08 1.79 5.18
CA ILE A 149 -1.60 2.60 6.30
C ILE A 149 -0.60 3.63 5.77
N SER A 150 -0.33 4.65 6.55
CA SER A 150 0.71 5.64 6.22
C SER A 150 2.08 4.96 5.98
N ASN A 151 2.81 5.39 4.95
CA ASN A 151 4.14 4.90 4.62
C ASN A 151 5.15 5.08 5.76
N ILE A 152 4.87 6.01 6.67
CA ILE A 152 5.72 6.37 7.80
C ILE A 152 5.17 5.91 9.16
N ALA A 153 4.06 5.14 9.19
CA ALA A 153 3.38 4.74 10.43
C ALA A 153 4.29 4.00 11.44
N ARG A 154 5.29 3.26 10.95
CA ARG A 154 6.24 2.52 11.79
C ARG A 154 7.32 3.39 12.44
N TYR A 155 7.55 4.61 11.94
CA TYR A 155 8.64 5.46 12.39
C TYR A 155 8.22 6.42 13.49
N THR A 156 9.11 6.66 14.42
CA THR A 156 9.00 7.81 15.34
C THR A 156 9.46 9.06 14.60
N ILE A 157 8.61 10.08 14.57
CA ILE A 157 8.88 11.32 13.84
C ILE A 157 9.05 12.44 14.83
N TYR A 158 10.13 13.18 14.66
CA TYR A 158 10.40 14.42 15.36
C TYR A 158 10.32 15.58 14.35
N VAL A 159 9.68 16.65 14.75
CA VAL A 159 9.61 17.89 13.97
C VAL A 159 10.34 18.98 14.73
N PRO A 160 11.05 19.88 14.02
CA PRO A 160 11.64 21.05 14.65
C PRO A 160 10.53 21.94 15.21
N ASN A 161 10.75 22.47 16.39
CA ASN A 161 9.81 23.36 17.04
C ASN A 161 10.56 24.61 17.52
N TYR A 162 10.40 25.68 16.78
CA TYR A 162 11.13 26.95 17.00
C TYR A 162 10.51 27.82 18.10
N GLY A 163 9.44 27.36 18.72
CA GLY A 163 8.79 28.12 19.78
C GLY A 163 8.20 29.44 19.32
N VAL A 164 7.83 29.56 18.06
CA VAL A 164 7.26 30.78 17.51
C VAL A 164 5.82 30.95 17.97
N THR A 165 5.51 32.12 18.50
CA THR A 165 4.15 32.54 18.81
C THR A 165 3.51 33.18 17.59
N GLU A 166 2.34 32.72 17.22
CA GLU A 166 1.42 33.55 16.47
C GLU A 166 0.77 34.54 17.44
N SER A 167 0.93 35.86 17.16
CA SER A 167 0.19 36.97 17.76
C SER A 167 -0.04 36.91 19.29
N GLY A 168 0.97 37.23 20.07
CA GLY A 168 0.77 37.65 21.47
C GLY A 168 0.54 36.53 22.50
N GLY A 169 0.63 35.26 22.15
CA GLY A 169 0.53 34.14 23.06
C GLY A 169 1.89 33.62 23.54
N GLN A 170 1.88 32.85 24.61
CA GLN A 170 3.10 32.20 25.08
C GLN A 170 3.52 31.09 24.13
N SER A 171 4.81 31.05 23.78
CA SER A 171 5.38 29.97 23.00
C SER A 171 5.52 28.70 23.86
N TYR A 172 4.89 27.63 23.44
CA TYR A 172 5.07 26.29 24.04
C TYR A 172 6.08 25.44 23.24
N GLY A 173 6.96 26.09 22.51
CA GLY A 173 7.99 25.40 21.73
C GLY A 173 9.07 24.77 22.60
N THR A 174 9.64 23.66 22.13
CA THR A 174 10.85 23.09 22.71
C THR A 174 12.06 23.75 22.06
N SER A 175 12.72 24.63 22.80
CA SER A 175 13.99 25.23 22.38
C SER A 175 15.08 24.82 23.35
N TYR A 176 16.28 24.63 22.83
CA TYR A 176 17.45 24.34 23.67
C TYR A 176 18.38 25.54 23.64
N ASP A 177 18.73 26.08 24.79
CA ASP A 177 19.82 27.05 24.93
C ASP A 177 21.14 26.28 25.10
N ILE A 178 21.72 25.87 23.99
CA ILE A 178 23.00 25.13 24.00
C ILE A 178 24.19 26.03 24.34
N ALA A 179 24.07 27.32 24.14
CA ALA A 179 25.13 28.28 24.36
C ALA A 179 25.13 28.91 25.74
N GLY A 180 24.08 28.74 26.55
CA GLY A 180 23.96 29.31 27.88
C GLY A 180 23.92 30.84 27.89
N THR A 181 23.57 31.46 26.81
CA THR A 181 23.53 32.90 26.65
C THR A 181 22.12 33.42 26.91
N ASN A 182 21.85 33.76 28.13
CA ASN A 182 20.60 34.40 28.56
C ASN A 182 20.26 35.73 27.92
N GLY A 183 20.84 36.08 26.76
CA GLY A 183 20.66 37.37 26.13
C GLY A 183 20.60 37.32 24.60
N GLY A 184 20.80 36.19 23.98
CA GLY A 184 20.71 36.05 22.54
C GLY A 184 19.29 35.76 22.08
N SER A 185 18.75 36.59 21.22
CA SER A 185 17.43 36.47 20.64
C SER A 185 17.23 35.26 19.71
N ILE A 186 18.18 34.34 19.66
CA ILE A 186 18.12 33.16 18.78
C ILE A 186 18.32 31.90 19.65
N LEU A 187 17.25 31.38 20.19
CA LEU A 187 17.23 30.03 20.75
C LEU A 187 17.32 29.03 19.58
N GLN A 188 18.20 28.04 19.73
CA GLN A 188 18.24 26.96 18.75
C GLN A 188 16.96 26.12 18.85
N SER A 189 16.48 25.65 17.68
CA SER A 189 15.26 24.85 17.64
C SER A 189 15.43 23.54 18.39
N GLY A 190 14.47 23.26 19.26
CA GLY A 190 14.30 21.92 19.80
C GLY A 190 13.47 21.04 18.87
N PHE A 191 13.37 19.78 19.22
CA PHE A 191 12.56 18.81 18.48
C PHE A 191 11.39 18.35 19.34
N LYS A 192 10.19 18.41 18.79
CA LYS A 192 9.00 17.83 19.37
C LYS A 192 8.70 16.48 18.68
N ARG A 193 8.44 15.46 19.48
CA ARG A 193 7.97 14.18 18.94
C ARG A 193 6.54 14.36 18.43
N ASN A 194 6.36 14.22 17.12
CA ASN A 194 5.07 14.36 16.45
C ASN A 194 4.34 13.01 16.32
N GLN A 195 5.10 11.92 16.20
CA GLN A 195 4.57 10.58 16.06
C GLN A 195 5.41 9.58 16.87
N ILE A 196 4.74 8.64 17.50
CA ILE A 196 5.38 7.47 18.12
C ILE A 196 5.29 6.33 17.09
N GLY A 197 6.43 5.81 16.69
CA GLY A 197 6.50 4.67 15.79
C GLY A 197 6.05 3.37 16.45
N ASN A 198 5.61 2.43 15.65
CA ASN A 198 5.24 1.10 16.09
C ASN A 198 5.77 0.04 15.10
N ASP A 199 6.82 -0.66 15.51
CA ASP A 199 7.43 -1.74 14.70
C ASP A 199 6.57 -3.00 14.63
N ASN A 200 5.53 -3.10 15.45
CA ASN A 200 4.63 -4.26 15.50
C ASN A 200 3.39 -4.11 14.61
N ILE A 201 3.31 -3.04 13.83
CA ILE A 201 2.24 -2.89 12.82
C ILE A 201 2.32 -4.06 11.85
N LYS A 202 1.17 -4.66 11.58
CA LYS A 202 1.01 -5.83 10.71
C LYS A 202 -0.14 -5.66 9.73
N TRP A 203 -0.17 -6.52 8.74
CA TRP A 203 -1.26 -6.63 7.78
C TRP A 203 -2.60 -6.83 8.48
N GLU A 204 -3.61 -6.11 8.05
CA GLU A 204 -5.00 -6.41 8.36
C GLU A 204 -5.44 -7.59 7.49
N THR A 205 -6.08 -8.57 8.10
CA THR A 205 -6.50 -9.80 7.40
C THR A 205 -8.00 -9.96 7.48
N THR A 206 -8.64 -10.07 6.33
CA THR A 206 -10.07 -10.37 6.22
C THR A 206 -10.25 -11.82 5.74
N THR A 207 -11.10 -12.56 6.42
CA THR A 207 -11.46 -13.94 6.06
C THR A 207 -12.87 -13.97 5.49
N GLN A 208 -13.06 -14.63 4.36
CA GLN A 208 -14.35 -14.79 3.70
C GLN A 208 -14.68 -16.27 3.48
N VAL A 209 -15.95 -16.61 3.66
CA VAL A 209 -16.55 -17.90 3.32
C VAL A 209 -17.75 -17.63 2.45
N ASN A 210 -17.86 -18.32 1.32
CA ASN A 210 -18.98 -18.20 0.39
C ASN A 210 -19.48 -19.60 -0.01
N LEU A 211 -20.80 -19.72 -0.11
CA LEU A 211 -21.53 -20.90 -0.60
C LEU A 211 -22.40 -20.52 -1.77
#